data_87d49900c2c507e5660ffa8e1416b973
#
_entry.id   87d49900c2c507e5660ffa8e1416b973
#
_cell.length_a   1.000
_cell.length_b   1.000
_cell.length_c   1.000
_cell.angle_alpha   90.00
_cell.angle_beta   90.00
_cell.angle_gamma   90.00
#
_symmetry.space_group_name_H-M   'P 1'
#
loop_
_entity.id
_entity.type
_entity.pdbx_description
1 polymer ?
#
loop_
_entity_poly.entity_id
_entity_poly.type
_entity_poly.pdbx_seq_one_letter_code
_entity_poly.pdbx_strand_id
1 'polypeptide(L)'
;MPVSPSRQNPSIADLPAKFILFGEDDIDDEDLLKEIIGNIDDSIYLLFVGNGKNLLDKLNELPDNHLPCLIVLDYNMPELNGAEILKEIKKNGRYATIPKVIWSTSNSENFRKTCIEAGANEYLIKPSNVTDLVDAARHMLSLC
;
A
#
# COMPACT_ATOMS: atom_id res chain seq x y z
N MET A 1 -11.70 7.30 -26.59
CA MET A 1 -11.90 6.30 -25.55
C MET A 1 -10.82 6.41 -24.48
N PRO A 2 -11.18 6.64 -23.28
CA PRO A 2 -10.16 6.76 -22.24
C PRO A 2 -9.44 5.43 -22.02
N VAL A 3 -8.18 5.52 -21.63
CA VAL A 3 -7.43 4.35 -21.19
C VAL A 3 -7.99 3.87 -19.85
N SER A 4 -7.60 2.66 -19.47
CA SER A 4 -8.04 2.10 -18.20
C SER A 4 -7.73 3.06 -17.04
N PRO A 5 -8.71 3.43 -16.21
CA PRO A 5 -8.47 4.33 -15.10
C PRO A 5 -7.60 3.70 -13.99
N SER A 6 -7.47 2.35 -13.97
CA SER A 6 -6.72 1.67 -12.92
C SER A 6 -5.23 2.05 -12.88
N ARG A 7 -4.67 2.54 -14.00
CA ARG A 7 -3.26 2.92 -14.07
C ARG A 7 -3.07 4.44 -14.18
N GLN A 8 -4.15 5.19 -14.11
CA GLN A 8 -4.08 6.64 -14.12
C GLN A 8 -4.20 7.17 -12.71
N ASN A 9 -3.13 7.80 -12.24
CA ASN A 9 -3.13 8.42 -10.93
C ASN A 9 -3.51 9.90 -11.06
N PRO A 10 -4.30 10.43 -10.13
CA PRO A 10 -4.58 11.86 -10.10
C PRO A 10 -3.32 12.66 -9.80
N SER A 11 -3.32 13.94 -10.11
CA SER A 11 -2.28 14.82 -9.63
C SER A 11 -2.34 14.90 -8.10
N ILE A 12 -1.23 15.28 -7.47
CA ILE A 12 -1.18 15.39 -5.99
C ILE A 12 -2.26 16.34 -5.50
N ALA A 13 -2.50 17.45 -6.21
CA ALA A 13 -3.51 18.44 -5.82
C ALA A 13 -4.93 17.86 -5.81
N ASP A 14 -5.19 16.83 -6.62
CA ASP A 14 -6.51 16.23 -6.76
C ASP A 14 -6.73 15.03 -5.83
N LEU A 15 -5.69 14.60 -5.08
CA LEU A 15 -5.84 13.50 -4.14
C LEU A 15 -6.80 13.88 -3.01
N PRO A 16 -7.73 12.97 -2.64
CA PRO A 16 -8.56 13.18 -1.45
C PRO A 16 -7.70 13.37 -0.21
N ALA A 17 -8.28 13.99 0.82
CA ALA A 17 -7.58 14.20 2.09
C ALA A 17 -7.13 12.89 2.72
N LYS A 18 -7.86 11.80 2.46
CA LYS A 18 -7.57 10.48 3.03
C LYS A 18 -7.36 9.46 1.93
N PHE A 19 -6.16 8.92 1.85
CA PHE A 19 -5.84 7.92 0.84
C PHE A 19 -4.80 6.93 1.38
N ILE A 20 -4.84 5.72 0.82
CA ILE A 20 -3.87 4.65 1.09
C ILE A 20 -2.91 4.58 -0.10
N LEU A 21 -1.62 4.59 0.18
CA LEU A 21 -0.60 4.33 -0.84
C LEU A 21 -0.32 2.84 -0.88
N PHE A 22 -0.57 2.23 -2.03
CA PHE A 22 -0.53 0.79 -2.19
C PHE A 22 0.53 0.41 -3.22
N GLY A 23 1.56 -0.32 -2.78
CA GLY A 23 2.56 -0.89 -3.68
C GLY A 23 2.09 -2.26 -4.13
N GLU A 24 1.63 -2.37 -5.38
CA GLU A 24 1.12 -3.60 -5.96
C GLU A 24 1.28 -3.55 -7.48
N ASP A 25 1.89 -4.57 -8.07
CA ASP A 25 2.10 -4.62 -9.51
C ASP A 25 1.09 -5.50 -10.27
N ASP A 26 0.27 -6.26 -9.55
CA ASP A 26 -0.75 -7.13 -10.15
C ASP A 26 -2.06 -6.35 -10.33
N ILE A 27 -2.47 -6.16 -11.59
CA ILE A 27 -3.68 -5.39 -11.91
C ILE A 27 -4.95 -6.08 -11.38
N ASP A 28 -4.99 -7.41 -11.40
CA ASP A 28 -6.16 -8.14 -10.91
C ASP A 28 -6.32 -7.95 -9.40
N ASP A 29 -5.23 -8.00 -8.65
CA ASP A 29 -5.25 -7.73 -7.20
C ASP A 29 -5.65 -6.29 -6.93
N GLU A 30 -5.15 -5.34 -7.71
CA GLU A 30 -5.49 -3.92 -7.62
C GLU A 30 -7.00 -3.71 -7.82
N ASP A 31 -7.56 -4.25 -8.89
CA ASP A 31 -8.97 -4.09 -9.21
C ASP A 31 -9.87 -4.72 -8.13
N LEU A 32 -9.50 -5.89 -7.65
CA LEU A 32 -10.25 -6.58 -6.60
C LEU A 32 -10.25 -5.79 -5.29
N LEU A 33 -9.11 -5.26 -4.89
CA LEU A 33 -9.00 -4.45 -3.68
C LEU A 33 -9.80 -3.15 -3.79
N LYS A 34 -9.77 -2.50 -4.94
CA LYS A 34 -10.58 -1.30 -5.19
C LYS A 34 -12.07 -1.58 -5.02
N GLU A 35 -12.53 -2.71 -5.55
CA GLU A 35 -13.93 -3.11 -5.42
C GLU A 35 -14.30 -3.38 -3.96
N ILE A 36 -13.50 -4.18 -3.27
CA ILE A 36 -13.78 -4.57 -1.90
C ILE A 36 -13.74 -3.37 -0.96
N ILE A 37 -12.70 -2.57 -1.04
CA ILE A 37 -12.57 -1.40 -0.17
C ILE A 37 -13.61 -0.35 -0.49
N GLY A 38 -13.90 -0.14 -1.77
CA GLY A 38 -14.96 0.79 -2.19
C GLY A 38 -16.34 0.42 -1.66
N ASN A 39 -16.62 -0.87 -1.50
CA ASN A 39 -17.88 -1.33 -0.93
C ASN A 39 -17.94 -1.14 0.59
N ILE A 40 -16.79 -1.09 1.26
CA ILE A 40 -16.73 -0.87 2.71
C ILE A 40 -16.74 0.62 3.02
N ASP A 41 -15.92 1.39 2.32
CA ASP A 41 -15.78 2.84 2.55
C ASP A 41 -15.33 3.51 1.25
N ASP A 42 -16.26 4.15 0.55
CA ASP A 42 -15.98 4.79 -0.73
C ASP A 42 -15.33 6.18 -0.60
N SER A 43 -15.14 6.66 0.62
CA SER A 43 -14.48 7.95 0.87
C SER A 43 -12.96 7.86 0.84
N ILE A 44 -12.40 6.66 0.88
CA ILE A 44 -10.95 6.44 0.90
C ILE A 44 -10.46 6.13 -0.52
N TYR A 45 -9.51 6.92 -1.00
CA TYR A 45 -8.89 6.69 -2.29
C TYR A 45 -7.72 5.72 -2.15
N LEU A 46 -7.56 4.79 -3.11
CA LEU A 46 -6.41 3.90 -3.18
C LEU A 46 -5.50 4.36 -4.31
N LEU A 47 -4.29 4.76 -3.97
CA LEU A 47 -3.28 5.17 -4.93
C LEU A 47 -2.32 3.99 -5.12
N PHE A 48 -2.38 3.33 -6.28
CA PHE A 48 -1.57 2.17 -6.59
C PHE A 48 -0.31 2.55 -7.36
N VAL A 49 0.82 2.00 -6.96
CA VAL A 49 2.10 2.16 -7.66
C VAL A 49 2.73 0.79 -7.85
N GLY A 50 3.17 0.49 -9.07
CA GLY A 50 3.54 -0.87 -9.48
C GLY A 50 4.99 -1.28 -9.24
N ASN A 51 5.87 -0.38 -8.77
CA ASN A 51 7.23 -0.78 -8.41
C ASN A 51 7.78 0.08 -7.28
N GLY A 52 8.80 -0.45 -6.61
CA GLY A 52 9.33 0.17 -5.39
C GLY A 52 9.96 1.52 -5.61
N LYS A 53 10.67 1.71 -6.71
CA LYS A 53 11.31 2.99 -7.00
C LYS A 53 10.28 4.08 -7.23
N ASN A 54 9.26 3.79 -8.04
CA ASN A 54 8.19 4.76 -8.31
C ASN A 54 7.40 5.08 -7.04
N LEU A 55 7.24 4.11 -6.15
CA LEU A 55 6.57 4.34 -4.88
C LEU A 55 7.34 5.32 -4.02
N LEU A 56 8.65 5.16 -3.91
CA LEU A 56 9.50 6.09 -3.16
C LEU A 56 9.50 7.47 -3.78
N ASP A 57 9.55 7.55 -5.11
CA ASP A 57 9.47 8.83 -5.83
C ASP A 57 8.14 9.53 -5.53
N LYS A 58 7.03 8.76 -5.54
CA LYS A 58 5.71 9.31 -5.23
C LYS A 58 5.65 9.85 -3.80
N LEU A 59 6.18 9.12 -2.83
CA LEU A 59 6.24 9.60 -1.44
C LEU A 59 7.02 10.90 -1.33
N ASN A 60 8.14 11.00 -2.01
CA ASN A 60 8.96 12.21 -1.97
C ASN A 60 8.29 13.43 -2.60
N GLU A 61 7.38 13.22 -3.54
CA GLU A 61 6.62 14.30 -4.17
C GLU A 61 5.51 14.85 -3.28
N LEU A 62 5.01 14.05 -2.31
CA LEU A 62 3.87 14.45 -1.50
C LEU A 62 4.26 15.50 -0.48
N PRO A 63 3.43 16.56 -0.31
CA PRO A 63 3.68 17.55 0.72
C PRO A 63 3.42 17.00 2.12
N ASP A 64 4.03 17.59 3.15
CA ASP A 64 3.92 17.12 4.52
C ASP A 64 2.49 17.08 5.04
N ASN A 65 1.64 17.97 4.56
CA ASN A 65 0.24 18.02 4.98
C ASN A 65 -0.69 17.13 4.17
N HIS A 66 -0.16 16.32 3.27
CA HIS A 66 -0.97 15.45 2.41
C HIS A 66 -0.30 14.09 2.21
N LEU A 67 0.08 13.45 3.32
CA LEU A 67 0.67 12.12 3.31
C LEU A 67 -0.42 11.05 3.39
N PRO A 68 -0.13 9.81 2.93
CA PRO A 68 -1.13 8.74 3.04
C PRO A 68 -1.41 8.40 4.50
N CYS A 69 -2.64 7.95 4.77
CA CYS A 69 -3.00 7.49 6.11
C CYS A 69 -2.47 6.08 6.39
N LEU A 70 -2.08 5.34 5.36
CA LEU A 70 -1.57 3.98 5.45
C LEU A 70 -0.73 3.70 4.21
N ILE A 71 0.36 2.96 4.40
CA ILE A 71 1.17 2.42 3.29
C ILE A 71 1.06 0.90 3.34
N VAL A 72 0.60 0.28 2.25
CA VAL A 72 0.54 -1.17 2.11
C VAL A 72 1.47 -1.57 0.98
N LEU A 73 2.37 -2.51 1.24
CA LEU A 73 3.39 -2.92 0.29
C LEU A 73 3.30 -4.42 0.03
N ASP A 74 3.12 -4.81 -1.24
CA ASP A 74 3.39 -6.18 -1.64
C ASP A 74 4.88 -6.44 -1.43
N TYR A 75 5.22 -7.58 -0.82
CA TYR A 75 6.62 -7.93 -0.62
C TYR A 75 7.36 -8.08 -1.94
N ASN A 76 6.71 -8.68 -2.95
CA ASN A 76 7.33 -8.97 -4.24
C ASN A 76 6.94 -7.91 -5.26
N MET A 77 7.76 -6.89 -5.39
CA MET A 77 7.61 -5.86 -6.42
C MET A 77 8.87 -5.73 -7.24
N PRO A 78 8.76 -5.31 -8.52
CA PRO A 78 9.94 -5.03 -9.32
C PRO A 78 10.85 -3.97 -8.70
N GLU A 79 12.12 -4.12 -8.92
CA GLU A 79 13.23 -3.24 -8.51
C GLU A 79 13.56 -3.29 -7.03
N LEU A 80 12.59 -3.07 -6.13
CA LEU A 80 12.80 -3.14 -4.69
C LEU A 80 11.70 -3.98 -4.06
N ASN A 81 12.06 -4.92 -3.20
CA ASN A 81 11.06 -5.67 -2.42
C ASN A 81 10.54 -4.83 -1.25
N GLY A 82 9.50 -5.36 -0.59
CA GLY A 82 8.86 -4.63 0.51
C GLY A 82 9.80 -4.25 1.65
N ALA A 83 10.72 -5.14 2.02
CA ALA A 83 11.68 -4.84 3.09
C ALA A 83 12.67 -3.74 2.69
N GLU A 84 13.12 -3.77 1.44
CA GLU A 84 14.02 -2.73 0.92
C GLU A 84 13.33 -1.37 0.87
N ILE A 85 12.06 -1.34 0.46
CA ILE A 85 11.27 -0.11 0.44
C ILE A 85 11.12 0.44 1.86
N LEU A 86 10.80 -0.42 2.83
CA LEU A 86 10.65 -0.01 4.23
C LEU A 86 11.92 0.62 4.78
N LYS A 87 13.07 0.05 4.45
CA LYS A 87 14.36 0.60 4.89
C LYS A 87 14.58 2.01 4.33
N GLU A 88 14.21 2.23 3.05
CA GLU A 88 14.32 3.55 2.45
C GLU A 88 13.35 4.54 3.07
N ILE A 89 12.11 4.14 3.34
CA ILE A 89 11.11 4.99 4.00
C ILE A 89 11.61 5.41 5.39
N LYS A 90 12.20 4.48 6.12
CA LYS A 90 12.67 4.71 7.49
C LYS A 90 13.76 5.79 7.58
N LYS A 91 14.50 6.02 6.49
CA LYS A 91 15.54 7.04 6.46
C LYS A 91 15.00 8.46 6.59
N ASN A 92 13.72 8.66 6.32
CA ASN A 92 13.10 9.98 6.38
C ASN A 92 12.03 9.99 7.47
N GLY A 93 12.27 10.77 8.54
CA GLY A 93 11.38 10.81 9.70
C GLY A 93 9.99 11.36 9.43
N ARG A 94 9.75 12.03 8.28
CA ARG A 94 8.43 12.56 7.95
C ARG A 94 7.37 11.47 7.79
N TYR A 95 7.77 10.22 7.58
CA TYR A 95 6.87 9.09 7.42
C TYR A 95 6.72 8.24 8.68
N ALA A 96 7.35 8.64 9.77
CA ALA A 96 7.46 7.80 10.97
C ALA A 96 6.10 7.43 11.59
N THR A 97 5.12 8.33 11.51
CA THR A 97 3.80 8.11 12.12
C THR A 97 2.82 7.37 11.21
N ILE A 98 3.17 7.18 9.93
CA ILE A 98 2.29 6.48 9.00
C ILE A 98 2.42 4.97 9.24
N PRO A 99 1.31 4.25 9.48
CA PRO A 99 1.37 2.79 9.56
C PRO A 99 1.83 2.18 8.25
N LYS A 100 2.66 1.15 8.32
CA LYS A 100 3.16 0.42 7.15
C LYS A 100 2.83 -1.05 7.32
N VAL A 101 2.21 -1.63 6.32
CA VAL A 101 1.79 -3.01 6.31
C VAL A 101 2.43 -3.71 5.12
N ILE A 102 3.00 -4.88 5.36
CA ILE A 102 3.43 -5.78 4.27
C ILE A 102 2.30 -6.72 3.94
N TRP A 103 2.08 -6.93 2.66
CA TRP A 103 1.00 -7.72 2.09
C TRP A 103 1.63 -8.80 1.20
N SER A 104 1.59 -10.06 1.64
CA SER A 104 2.36 -11.12 0.99
C SER A 104 1.63 -12.46 1.01
N THR A 105 1.88 -13.30 -0.01
CA THR A 105 1.39 -14.69 0.00
C THR A 105 2.24 -15.60 0.87
N SER A 106 3.42 -15.18 1.27
CA SER A 106 4.33 -15.99 2.07
C SER A 106 4.01 -15.92 3.57
N ASN A 107 3.94 -17.08 4.22
CA ASN A 107 3.81 -17.16 5.68
C ASN A 107 5.16 -17.43 6.37
N SER A 108 6.26 -17.19 5.69
CA SER A 108 7.61 -17.40 6.24
C SER A 108 7.86 -16.50 7.45
N GLU A 109 8.28 -17.11 8.54
CA GLU A 109 8.64 -16.38 9.76
C GLU A 109 9.87 -15.49 9.52
N ASN A 110 10.79 -15.92 8.67
CA ASN A 110 11.95 -15.12 8.30
C ASN A 110 11.57 -13.86 7.54
N PHE A 111 10.62 -13.97 6.62
CA PHE A 111 10.13 -12.79 5.88
C PHE A 111 9.42 -11.82 6.82
N ARG A 112 8.55 -12.35 7.69
CA ARG A 112 7.86 -11.54 8.69
C ARG A 112 8.86 -10.78 9.55
N LYS A 113 9.84 -11.49 10.11
CA LYS A 113 10.84 -10.90 10.99
C LYS A 113 11.63 -9.80 10.26
N THR A 114 12.09 -10.09 9.04
CA THR A 114 12.84 -9.13 8.23
C THR A 114 12.01 -7.86 7.98
N CYS A 115 10.73 -8.00 7.67
CA CYS A 115 9.85 -6.86 7.41
C CYS A 115 9.59 -6.03 8.68
N ILE A 116 9.32 -6.68 9.79
CA ILE A 116 9.11 -5.99 11.06
C ILE A 116 10.37 -5.23 11.48
N GLU A 117 11.53 -5.83 11.35
CA GLU A 117 12.81 -5.17 11.65
C GLU A 117 13.08 -4.01 10.70
N ALA A 118 12.60 -4.09 9.47
CA ALA A 118 12.76 -3.01 8.48
C ALA A 118 11.80 -1.84 8.72
N GLY A 119 10.80 -1.99 9.59
CA GLY A 119 9.90 -0.91 9.95
C GLY A 119 8.42 -1.18 9.70
N ALA A 120 8.02 -2.39 9.27
CA ALA A 120 6.61 -2.72 9.13
C ALA A 120 5.93 -2.77 10.51
N ASN A 121 4.75 -2.17 10.59
CA ASN A 121 3.91 -2.29 11.78
C ASN A 121 3.22 -3.65 11.81
N GLU A 122 2.84 -4.18 10.65
CA GLU A 122 2.18 -5.47 10.52
C GLU A 122 2.62 -6.17 9.25
N TYR A 123 2.55 -7.48 9.29
CA TYR A 123 2.78 -8.36 8.14
C TYR A 123 1.51 -9.19 7.95
N LEU A 124 0.79 -8.93 6.86
CA LEU A 124 -0.46 -9.62 6.56
C LEU A 124 -0.27 -10.61 5.42
N ILE A 125 -0.83 -11.80 5.57
CA ILE A 125 -0.79 -12.83 4.54
C ILE A 125 -2.00 -12.64 3.64
N LYS A 126 -1.77 -12.61 2.31
CA LYS A 126 -2.85 -12.48 1.33
C LYS A 126 -3.78 -13.68 1.42
N PRO A 127 -5.07 -13.47 1.71
CA PRO A 127 -6.02 -14.57 1.77
C PRO A 127 -6.30 -15.17 0.40
N SER A 128 -6.72 -16.43 0.39
CA SER A 128 -7.08 -17.15 -0.84
C SER A 128 -8.58 -17.10 -1.15
N ASN A 129 -9.39 -16.54 -0.25
CA ASN A 129 -10.85 -16.45 -0.43
C ASN A 129 -11.35 -15.04 -0.16
N VAL A 130 -12.52 -14.73 -0.70
CA VAL A 130 -13.09 -13.37 -0.66
C VAL A 130 -13.47 -12.96 0.76
N THR A 131 -14.01 -13.88 1.56
CA THR A 131 -14.43 -13.56 2.93
C THR A 131 -13.26 -13.06 3.77
N ASP A 132 -12.15 -13.78 3.73
CA ASP A 132 -10.96 -13.39 4.48
C ASP A 132 -10.30 -12.13 3.88
N LEU A 133 -10.44 -11.94 2.57
CA LEU A 133 -9.94 -10.73 1.93
C LEU A 133 -10.73 -9.48 2.38
N VAL A 134 -12.04 -9.62 2.53
CA VAL A 134 -12.88 -8.54 3.09
C VAL A 134 -12.46 -8.22 4.52
N ASP A 135 -12.21 -9.26 5.34
CA ASP A 135 -11.74 -9.06 6.71
C ASP A 135 -10.40 -8.33 6.75
N ALA A 136 -9.46 -8.71 5.88
CA ALA A 136 -8.18 -8.05 5.77
C ALA A 136 -8.33 -6.58 5.35
N ALA A 137 -9.22 -6.30 4.41
CA ALA A 137 -9.52 -4.94 3.97
C ALA A 137 -10.09 -4.10 5.10
N ARG A 138 -11.02 -4.65 5.89
CA ARG A 138 -11.55 -3.95 7.07
C ARG A 138 -10.45 -3.64 8.08
N HIS A 139 -9.55 -4.58 8.29
CA HIS A 139 -8.41 -4.38 9.19
C HIS A 139 -7.51 -3.24 8.68
N MET A 140 -7.17 -3.24 7.40
CA MET A 140 -6.37 -2.16 6.81
C MET A 140 -7.05 -0.80 7.00
N LEU A 141 -8.35 -0.73 6.75
CA LEU A 141 -9.10 0.52 6.93
C LEU A 141 -9.09 0.99 8.37
N SER A 142 -9.04 0.07 9.34
CA SER A 142 -8.96 0.42 10.75
C SER A 142 -7.64 1.08 11.13
N LEU A 143 -6.59 0.88 10.34
CA LEU A 143 -5.29 1.50 10.56
C LEU A 143 -5.19 2.89 9.96
N CYS A 144 -6.09 3.19 9.08
CA CYS A 144 -6.15 4.48 8.38
C CYS A 144 -6.96 5.58 9.17
#